data_fb207d927a3fceca9959f6aab4ccdcf7
#
_entry.id   fb207d927a3fceca9959f6aab4ccdcf7
#
_cell.length_a   1.000
_cell.length_b   1.000
_cell.length_c   1.000
_cell.angle_alpha   90.00
_cell.angle_beta   90.00
_cell.angle_gamma   90.00
#
_symmetry.space_group_name_H-M   'P 1'
#
loop_
_entity.id
_entity.type
_entity.pdbx_description
1 polymer ?
#
loop_
_entity_poly.entity_id
_entity_poly.type
_entity_poly.pdbx_seq_one_letter_code
_entity_poly.pdbx_strand_id
1 'polypeptide(L)'
;MESQSSQSRGSRAEPWIALVLCSAVLAARALEHLVRNRPANAGTFAPYWLPLAAVGLAAAGIMRLNGRPLWLRVQRALLWGGLLLMVWAANGLPFDLLRLTPLMPLGVDWPGLARRTLALAAAVVLARLALARPAGPASTRAATWYGYAAFVLALPYPVLRTWWALGGTLGLMWPGAAGRGWAPWLLAIPWLLAAALSLLLVSAWRWMPRRLLLAAGWSATAVVAMIGPAACWALVTAVVKGGSPKSGIAIWVFGLLYGSWLLWAIAAGAATRSYQLRSAP
;
A
#
# COMPACT_ATOMS: atom_id res chain seq x y z
N MET A 1 -39.19 9.49 12.67
CA MET A 1 -38.10 10.20 13.41
C MET A 1 -37.01 9.27 14.00
N GLU A 2 -37.13 7.95 13.88
CA GLU A 2 -36.17 6.99 14.47
C GLU A 2 -34.93 6.65 13.61
N SER A 3 -34.93 6.98 12.32
CA SER A 3 -33.78 6.60 11.44
C SER A 3 -32.53 7.46 11.62
N GLN A 4 -32.61 8.64 12.22
CA GLN A 4 -31.45 9.51 12.45
C GLN A 4 -30.61 9.14 13.69
N SER A 5 -31.16 8.40 14.65
CA SER A 5 -30.45 8.03 15.87
C SER A 5 -29.45 6.89 15.72
N SER A 6 -29.66 6.00 14.73
CA SER A 6 -28.74 4.87 14.46
C SER A 6 -27.46 5.28 13.74
N GLN A 7 -27.54 6.29 12.86
CA GLN A 7 -26.37 6.81 12.15
C GLN A 7 -25.35 7.53 13.05
N SER A 8 -25.81 8.13 14.15
CA SER A 8 -24.94 8.89 15.07
C SER A 8 -24.10 7.98 16.01
N ARG A 9 -24.56 6.76 16.27
CA ARG A 9 -23.85 5.82 17.17
C ARG A 9 -22.62 5.19 16.51
N GLY A 10 -22.67 4.86 15.21
CA GLY A 10 -21.53 4.29 14.47
C GLY A 10 -20.33 5.24 14.40
N SER A 11 -20.58 6.54 14.28
CA SER A 11 -19.49 7.52 14.11
C SER A 11 -18.64 7.77 15.38
N ARG A 12 -19.15 7.41 16.57
CA ARG A 12 -18.41 7.59 17.84
C ARG A 12 -17.46 6.43 18.16
N ALA A 13 -17.74 5.24 17.68
CA ALA A 13 -16.93 4.04 17.95
C ALA A 13 -15.70 3.92 17.03
N GLU A 14 -15.78 4.38 15.77
CA GLU A 14 -14.73 4.23 14.78
C GLU A 14 -13.34 4.74 15.23
N PRO A 15 -13.20 5.90 15.92
CA PRO A 15 -11.90 6.36 16.41
C PRO A 15 -11.26 5.41 17.41
N TRP A 16 -12.06 4.87 18.33
CA TRP A 16 -11.58 3.91 19.33
C TRP A 16 -11.22 2.57 18.71
N ILE A 17 -11.99 2.11 17.73
CA ILE A 17 -11.66 0.91 16.95
C ILE A 17 -10.32 1.06 16.25
N ALA A 18 -10.05 2.23 15.64
CA ALA A 18 -8.75 2.50 15.02
C ALA A 18 -7.60 2.40 16.02
N LEU A 19 -7.74 3.03 17.20
CA LEU A 19 -6.71 2.97 18.26
C LEU A 19 -6.49 1.56 18.77
N VAL A 20 -7.56 0.82 19.06
CA VAL A 20 -7.49 -0.57 19.51
C VAL A 20 -6.78 -1.44 18.49
N LEU A 21 -7.11 -1.33 17.22
CA LEU A 21 -6.44 -2.10 16.15
C LEU A 21 -4.96 -1.73 16.00
N CYS A 22 -4.62 -0.44 16.01
CA CYS A 22 -3.22 0.00 15.96
C CYS A 22 -2.43 -0.51 17.16
N SER A 23 -3.01 -0.45 18.37
CA SER A 23 -2.40 -0.96 19.61
C SER A 23 -2.27 -2.48 19.59
N ALA A 24 -3.24 -3.20 19.03
CA ALA A 24 -3.16 -4.65 18.86
C ALA A 24 -2.02 -5.08 17.93
N VAL A 25 -1.77 -4.33 16.85
CA VAL A 25 -0.60 -4.56 15.97
C VAL A 25 0.71 -4.36 16.72
N LEU A 26 0.79 -3.30 17.55
CA LEU A 26 1.97 -3.03 18.38
C LEU A 26 2.18 -4.15 19.41
N ALA A 27 1.13 -4.57 20.12
CA ALA A 27 1.18 -5.64 21.11
C ALA A 27 1.57 -6.98 20.48
N ALA A 28 0.98 -7.34 19.33
CA ALA A 28 1.34 -8.54 18.58
C ALA A 28 2.82 -8.54 18.18
N ARG A 29 3.36 -7.37 17.78
CA ARG A 29 4.78 -7.21 17.47
C ARG A 29 5.68 -7.39 18.66
N ALA A 30 5.31 -6.79 19.81
CA ALA A 30 6.04 -6.94 21.06
C ALA A 30 6.04 -8.40 21.54
N LEU A 31 4.90 -9.07 21.46
CA LEU A 31 4.76 -10.48 21.83
C LEU A 31 5.62 -11.39 20.94
N GLU A 32 5.63 -11.17 19.62
CA GLU A 32 6.52 -11.92 18.72
C GLU A 32 8.00 -11.77 19.12
N HIS A 33 8.42 -10.56 19.50
CA HIS A 33 9.78 -10.30 19.95
C HIS A 33 10.12 -11.07 21.24
N LEU A 34 9.20 -11.03 22.21
CA LEU A 34 9.41 -11.67 23.52
C LEU A 34 9.39 -13.21 23.43
N VAL A 35 8.44 -13.78 22.67
CA VAL A 35 8.24 -15.25 22.64
C VAL A 35 9.23 -15.93 21.70
N ARG A 36 9.56 -15.32 20.57
CA ARG A 36 10.37 -15.99 19.52
C ARG A 36 11.86 -15.69 19.60
N ASN A 37 12.26 -14.77 20.46
CA ASN A 37 13.66 -14.28 20.56
C ASN A 37 14.30 -14.04 19.17
N ARG A 38 13.47 -13.75 18.17
CA ARG A 38 13.91 -13.45 16.81
C ARG A 38 14.18 -11.95 16.70
N PRO A 39 15.25 -11.54 16.02
CA PRO A 39 15.47 -10.13 15.76
C PRO A 39 14.20 -9.54 15.12
N ALA A 40 13.77 -8.39 15.62
CA ALA A 40 12.51 -7.72 15.25
C ALA A 40 12.30 -7.53 13.73
N ASN A 41 13.34 -7.76 12.93
CA ASN A 41 13.37 -7.60 11.47
C ASN A 41 13.38 -8.95 10.72
N ALA A 42 13.37 -10.10 11.41
CA ALA A 42 13.40 -11.39 10.74
C ALA A 42 12.09 -11.58 9.92
N GLY A 43 12.22 -11.56 8.62
CA GLY A 43 11.11 -11.80 7.68
C GLY A 43 10.16 -10.62 7.46
N THR A 44 10.48 -9.42 7.96
CA THR A 44 9.68 -8.22 7.70
C THR A 44 10.55 -7.06 7.25
N PHE A 45 10.18 -6.44 6.14
CA PHE A 45 10.80 -5.19 5.66
C PHE A 45 10.28 -3.95 6.43
N ALA A 46 9.53 -4.13 7.52
CA ALA A 46 8.96 -3.07 8.32
C ALA A 46 9.79 -2.88 9.61
N PRO A 47 10.31 -1.67 9.88
CA PRO A 47 11.01 -1.36 11.12
C PRO A 47 10.14 -1.61 12.35
N TYR A 48 10.76 -1.95 13.50
CA TYR A 48 10.04 -2.25 14.75
C TYR A 48 9.31 -1.03 15.33
N TRP A 49 9.81 0.19 15.11
CA TRP A 49 9.22 1.43 15.60
C TRP A 49 7.93 1.84 14.86
N LEU A 50 7.69 1.27 13.69
CA LEU A 50 6.62 1.67 12.78
C LEU A 50 5.22 1.55 13.38
N PRO A 51 4.83 0.45 14.06
CA PRO A 51 3.52 0.38 14.72
C PRO A 51 3.37 1.41 15.84
N LEU A 52 4.45 1.70 16.59
CA LEU A 52 4.44 2.72 17.64
C LEU A 52 4.18 4.12 17.07
N ALA A 53 4.89 4.48 16.00
CA ALA A 53 4.67 5.75 15.29
C ALA A 53 3.23 5.85 14.75
N ALA A 54 2.70 4.74 14.20
CA ALA A 54 1.33 4.72 13.70
C ALA A 54 0.27 4.91 14.80
N VAL A 55 0.47 4.30 15.97
CA VAL A 55 -0.39 4.53 17.16
C VAL A 55 -0.35 6.00 17.56
N GLY A 56 0.85 6.61 17.65
CA GLY A 56 1.01 8.01 17.99
C GLY A 56 0.31 8.95 17.02
N LEU A 57 0.47 8.73 15.71
CA LEU A 57 -0.19 9.52 14.67
C LEU A 57 -1.72 9.34 14.69
N ALA A 58 -2.20 8.12 14.88
CA ALA A 58 -3.62 7.83 14.99
C ALA A 58 -4.24 8.51 16.22
N ALA A 59 -3.59 8.40 17.38
CA ALA A 59 -4.03 9.04 18.61
C ALA A 59 -4.10 10.57 18.45
N ALA A 60 -3.02 11.19 17.96
CA ALA A 60 -2.96 12.63 17.71
C ALA A 60 -4.02 13.08 16.67
N GLY A 61 -4.25 12.28 15.63
CA GLY A 61 -5.26 12.55 14.61
C GLY A 61 -6.70 12.39 15.11
N ILE A 62 -6.94 11.60 16.15
CA ILE A 62 -8.26 11.37 16.75
C ILE A 62 -8.58 12.41 17.81
N MET A 63 -7.57 12.94 18.52
CA MET A 63 -7.77 13.99 19.51
C MET A 63 -8.56 15.17 18.93
N ARG A 64 -9.63 15.57 19.63
CA ARG A 64 -10.43 16.75 19.27
C ARG A 64 -9.66 18.01 19.67
N LEU A 65 -8.84 18.51 18.77
CA LEU A 65 -8.27 19.84 18.87
C LEU A 65 -9.31 20.85 18.39
N ASN A 66 -9.48 21.94 19.12
CA ASN A 66 -10.46 23.00 18.89
C ASN A 66 -10.66 23.30 17.40
N GLY A 67 -11.91 23.31 16.92
CA GLY A 67 -12.37 23.27 15.52
C GLY A 67 -11.88 24.35 14.54
N ARG A 68 -10.65 24.83 14.67
CA ARG A 68 -10.00 25.73 13.71
C ARG A 68 -9.69 24.97 12.40
N PRO A 69 -9.89 25.58 11.23
CA PRO A 69 -9.73 24.89 9.93
C PRO A 69 -8.30 24.34 9.70
N LEU A 70 -7.28 24.98 10.26
CA LEU A 70 -5.91 24.48 10.22
C LEU A 70 -5.76 23.14 10.94
N TRP A 71 -6.35 23.01 12.13
CA TRP A 71 -6.29 21.79 12.94
C TRP A 71 -6.99 20.62 12.26
N LEU A 72 -8.07 20.85 11.54
CA LEU A 72 -8.74 19.80 10.74
C LEU A 72 -7.83 19.25 9.63
N ARG A 73 -7.04 20.12 8.99
CA ARG A 73 -6.04 19.70 7.98
C ARG A 73 -4.91 18.89 8.62
N VAL A 74 -4.38 19.36 9.75
CA VAL A 74 -3.34 18.64 10.50
C VAL A 74 -3.84 17.27 10.96
N GLN A 75 -5.01 17.21 11.59
CA GLN A 75 -5.61 15.94 12.01
C GLN A 75 -5.78 14.95 10.84
N ARG A 76 -6.23 15.45 9.69
CA ARG A 76 -6.35 14.64 8.48
C ARG A 76 -5.00 14.14 8.00
N ALA A 77 -3.97 14.99 8.00
CA ALA A 77 -2.61 14.59 7.64
C ALA A 77 -2.05 13.52 8.59
N LEU A 78 -2.29 13.64 9.90
CA LEU A 78 -1.91 12.65 10.90
C LEU A 78 -2.60 11.30 10.69
N LEU A 79 -3.91 11.30 10.37
CA LEU A 79 -4.63 10.07 10.04
C LEU A 79 -4.10 9.42 8.77
N TRP A 80 -3.78 10.21 7.73
CA TRP A 80 -3.14 9.70 6.53
C TRP A 80 -1.74 9.15 6.81
N GLY A 81 -0.95 9.81 7.67
CA GLY A 81 0.34 9.30 8.14
C GLY A 81 0.21 7.96 8.84
N GLY A 82 -0.70 7.85 9.82
CA GLY A 82 -0.99 6.60 10.52
C GLY A 82 -1.45 5.48 9.58
N LEU A 83 -2.33 5.81 8.61
CA LEU A 83 -2.77 4.90 7.57
C LEU A 83 -1.58 4.36 6.75
N LEU A 84 -0.72 5.24 6.24
CA LEU A 84 0.44 4.85 5.43
C LEU A 84 1.38 3.93 6.21
N LEU A 85 1.60 4.21 7.50
CA LEU A 85 2.41 3.35 8.36
C LEU A 85 1.75 1.98 8.59
N MET A 86 0.42 1.92 8.76
CA MET A 86 -0.29 0.65 8.92
C MET A 86 -0.33 -0.17 7.62
N VAL A 87 -0.48 0.49 6.46
CA VAL A 87 -0.32 -0.15 5.15
C VAL A 87 1.07 -0.73 4.99
N TRP A 88 2.11 0.00 5.39
CA TRP A 88 3.47 -0.52 5.40
C TRP A 88 3.66 -1.69 6.40
N ALA A 89 3.06 -1.61 7.60
CA ALA A 89 3.09 -2.71 8.59
C ALA A 89 2.41 -3.99 8.07
N ALA A 90 1.45 -3.87 7.15
CA ALA A 90 0.80 -4.98 6.48
C ALA A 90 1.66 -5.59 5.34
N ASN A 91 2.86 -5.06 5.08
CA ASN A 91 3.75 -5.61 4.07
C ASN A 91 4.02 -7.11 4.30
N GLY A 92 3.99 -7.86 3.20
CA GLY A 92 4.10 -9.31 3.21
C GLY A 92 2.76 -10.04 3.21
N LEU A 93 1.64 -9.36 3.53
CA LEU A 93 0.31 -9.98 3.48
C LEU A 93 -0.01 -10.63 2.12
N PRO A 94 0.27 -10.01 0.95
CA PRO A 94 0.06 -10.65 -0.34
C PRO A 94 0.85 -11.96 -0.50
N PHE A 95 2.08 -12.02 0.02
CA PHE A 95 2.89 -13.23 -0.01
C PHE A 95 2.36 -14.31 0.94
N ASP A 96 1.84 -13.92 2.11
CA ASP A 96 1.21 -14.88 3.02
C ASP A 96 -0.05 -15.47 2.41
N LEU A 97 -0.85 -14.66 1.72
CA LEU A 97 -2.03 -15.14 1.00
C LEU A 97 -1.66 -16.11 -0.14
N LEU A 98 -0.56 -15.84 -0.86
CA LEU A 98 -0.04 -16.77 -1.86
C LEU A 98 0.44 -18.09 -1.25
N ARG A 99 1.00 -18.09 -0.04
CA ARG A 99 1.41 -19.30 0.70
C ARG A 99 0.22 -20.15 1.15
N LEU A 100 -0.97 -19.59 1.24
CA LEU A 100 -2.21 -20.36 1.48
C LEU A 100 -2.68 -21.13 0.24
N THR A 101 -2.10 -20.83 -0.93
CA THR A 101 -2.42 -21.51 -2.19
C THR A 101 -1.42 -22.61 -2.50
N PRO A 102 -1.79 -23.62 -3.32
CA PRO A 102 -0.84 -24.64 -3.77
C PRO A 102 0.32 -24.10 -4.62
N LEU A 103 0.25 -22.83 -5.05
CA LEU A 103 1.29 -22.18 -5.86
C LEU A 103 2.59 -21.95 -5.09
N MET A 104 2.55 -21.85 -3.76
CA MET A 104 3.71 -21.67 -2.89
C MET A 104 3.60 -22.58 -1.66
N PRO A 105 4.03 -23.85 -1.73
CA PRO A 105 3.93 -24.81 -0.63
C PRO A 105 4.97 -24.56 0.47
N LEU A 106 5.09 -23.31 0.91
CA LEU A 106 5.94 -22.89 2.02
C LEU A 106 5.10 -22.78 3.29
N GLY A 107 5.67 -23.13 4.44
CA GLY A 107 4.96 -23.03 5.72
C GLY A 107 4.39 -21.64 5.97
N VAL A 108 3.14 -21.58 6.43
CA VAL A 108 2.43 -20.32 6.72
C VAL A 108 2.89 -19.76 8.07
N ASP A 109 3.30 -18.51 8.10
CA ASP A 109 3.58 -17.77 9.33
C ASP A 109 2.26 -17.20 9.91
N TRP A 110 1.49 -18.05 10.59
CA TRP A 110 0.18 -17.68 11.13
C TRP A 110 0.18 -16.41 12.02
N PRO A 111 1.13 -16.22 12.98
CA PRO A 111 1.19 -15.01 13.76
C PRO A 111 1.51 -13.77 12.90
N GLY A 112 2.40 -13.92 11.94
CA GLY A 112 2.71 -12.86 10.98
C GLY A 112 1.51 -12.50 10.11
N LEU A 113 0.77 -13.49 9.60
CA LEU A 113 -0.47 -13.31 8.85
C LEU A 113 -1.52 -12.57 9.69
N ALA A 114 -1.78 -13.01 10.93
CA ALA A 114 -2.74 -12.37 11.82
C ALA A 114 -2.37 -10.89 12.08
N ARG A 115 -1.11 -10.60 12.40
CA ARG A 115 -0.63 -9.25 12.62
C ARG A 115 -0.79 -8.36 11.37
N ARG A 116 -0.42 -8.85 10.19
CA ARG A 116 -0.53 -8.09 8.93
C ARG A 116 -1.99 -7.85 8.56
N THR A 117 -2.88 -8.80 8.83
CA THR A 117 -4.33 -8.63 8.67
C THR A 117 -4.88 -7.56 9.61
N LEU A 118 -4.46 -7.56 10.89
CA LEU A 118 -4.81 -6.51 11.84
C LEU A 118 -4.31 -5.13 11.38
N ALA A 119 -3.08 -5.05 10.85
CA ALA A 119 -2.53 -3.81 10.32
C ALA A 119 -3.35 -3.29 9.12
N LEU A 120 -3.78 -4.18 8.21
CA LEU A 120 -4.65 -3.80 7.10
C LEU A 120 -6.02 -3.34 7.59
N ALA A 121 -6.62 -4.02 8.56
CA ALA A 121 -7.88 -3.61 9.17
C ALA A 121 -7.78 -2.22 9.82
N ALA A 122 -6.68 -1.96 10.57
CA ALA A 122 -6.41 -0.64 11.13
C ALA A 122 -6.27 0.42 10.04
N ALA A 123 -5.56 0.12 8.94
CA ALA A 123 -5.42 1.02 7.80
C ALA A 123 -6.78 1.38 7.17
N VAL A 124 -7.67 0.40 7.00
CA VAL A 124 -9.03 0.61 6.47
C VAL A 124 -9.85 1.54 7.36
N VAL A 125 -9.82 1.34 8.68
CA VAL A 125 -10.54 2.21 9.62
C VAL A 125 -9.97 3.62 9.62
N LEU A 126 -8.63 3.78 9.60
CA LEU A 126 -7.97 5.09 9.50
C LEU A 126 -8.31 5.78 8.17
N ALA A 127 -8.39 5.04 7.06
CA ALA A 127 -8.82 5.56 5.77
C ALA A 127 -10.25 6.12 5.84
N ARG A 128 -11.17 5.36 6.43
CA ARG A 128 -12.56 5.81 6.62
C ARG A 128 -12.62 7.09 7.45
N LEU A 129 -11.90 7.16 8.55
CA LEU A 129 -11.82 8.35 9.39
C LEU A 129 -11.22 9.56 8.66
N ALA A 130 -10.17 9.36 7.87
CA ALA A 130 -9.54 10.42 7.09
C ALA A 130 -10.44 10.93 5.96
N LEU A 131 -11.24 10.04 5.35
CA LEU A 131 -12.16 10.37 4.26
C LEU A 131 -13.50 10.95 4.76
N ALA A 132 -13.96 10.56 5.95
CA ALA A 132 -15.20 11.08 6.53
C ALA A 132 -15.10 12.56 6.95
N ARG A 133 -13.89 13.08 7.17
CA ARG A 133 -13.68 14.49 7.50
C ARG A 133 -13.81 15.35 6.24
N PRO A 134 -14.67 16.39 6.27
CA PRO A 134 -14.87 17.21 5.11
C PRO A 134 -13.52 17.79 4.65
N ALA A 135 -13.13 17.47 3.44
CA ALA A 135 -12.16 18.29 2.73
C ALA A 135 -12.83 19.65 2.58
N GLY A 136 -12.16 20.75 2.96
CA GLY A 136 -12.64 22.08 2.56
C GLY A 136 -12.96 22.10 1.05
N PRO A 137 -13.53 23.19 0.51
CA PRO A 137 -14.02 23.26 -0.85
C PRO A 137 -12.90 23.11 -1.90
N ALA A 138 -12.21 21.97 -1.85
CA ALA A 138 -11.32 21.56 -2.93
C ALA A 138 -12.24 21.08 -4.04
N SER A 139 -12.25 21.82 -5.15
CA SER A 139 -12.85 21.36 -6.39
C SER A 139 -12.30 19.98 -6.71
N THR A 140 -13.00 18.94 -6.32
CA THR A 140 -12.71 17.56 -6.71
C THR A 140 -13.11 17.42 -8.18
N ARG A 141 -12.48 18.21 -9.07
CA ARG A 141 -12.54 17.91 -10.48
C ARG A 141 -11.99 16.51 -10.64
N ALA A 142 -12.88 15.62 -11.00
CA ALA A 142 -12.53 14.24 -11.29
C ALA A 142 -11.52 14.26 -12.45
N ALA A 143 -10.22 14.22 -12.11
CA ALA A 143 -9.16 14.40 -13.09
C ALA A 143 -8.80 13.04 -13.69
N THR A 144 -8.95 12.91 -15.00
CA THR A 144 -8.61 11.69 -15.74
C THR A 144 -7.09 11.48 -15.85
N TRP A 145 -6.31 12.54 -15.76
CA TRP A 145 -4.85 12.48 -15.93
C TRP A 145 -4.15 11.56 -14.91
N TYR A 146 -4.74 11.33 -13.71
CA TYR A 146 -4.21 10.39 -12.73
C TYR A 146 -4.10 8.96 -13.28
N GLY A 147 -5.06 8.53 -14.10
CA GLY A 147 -5.02 7.22 -14.72
C GLY A 147 -3.93 7.11 -15.79
N TYR A 148 -3.70 8.16 -16.58
CA TYR A 148 -2.57 8.21 -17.52
C TYR A 148 -1.23 8.23 -16.80
N ALA A 149 -1.11 9.00 -15.72
CA ALA A 149 0.08 8.98 -14.87
C ALA A 149 0.34 7.58 -14.27
N ALA A 150 -0.70 6.92 -13.76
CA ALA A 150 -0.60 5.55 -13.28
C ALA A 150 -0.20 4.59 -14.40
N PHE A 151 -0.74 4.71 -15.60
CA PHE A 151 -0.34 3.89 -16.74
C PHE A 151 1.16 4.01 -17.01
N VAL A 152 1.68 5.24 -17.14
CA VAL A 152 3.11 5.48 -17.40
C VAL A 152 4.00 4.93 -16.27
N LEU A 153 3.57 5.12 -15.01
CA LEU A 153 4.31 4.62 -13.84
C LEU A 153 4.31 3.09 -13.69
N ALA A 154 3.37 2.40 -14.31
CA ALA A 154 3.34 0.93 -14.34
C ALA A 154 4.34 0.34 -15.34
N LEU A 155 4.77 1.08 -16.38
CA LEU A 155 5.57 0.55 -17.49
C LEU A 155 7.03 0.22 -17.15
N PRO A 156 7.76 0.94 -16.28
CA PRO A 156 9.18 0.69 -16.06
C PRO A 156 9.50 -0.77 -15.70
N TYR A 157 8.67 -1.40 -14.88
CA TYR A 157 8.89 -2.77 -14.46
C TYR A 157 8.73 -3.81 -15.59
N PRO A 158 7.59 -3.88 -16.30
CA PRO A 158 7.42 -4.84 -17.39
C PRO A 158 8.39 -4.57 -18.54
N VAL A 159 8.74 -3.31 -18.83
CA VAL A 159 9.73 -2.97 -19.89
C VAL A 159 11.10 -3.53 -19.54
N LEU A 160 11.60 -3.28 -18.33
CA LEU A 160 12.90 -3.83 -17.91
C LEU A 160 12.89 -5.35 -17.80
N ARG A 161 11.81 -5.95 -17.29
CA ARG A 161 11.69 -7.42 -17.25
C ARG A 161 11.70 -8.06 -18.64
N THR A 162 11.00 -7.45 -19.59
CA THR A 162 11.04 -7.89 -21.00
C THR A 162 12.42 -7.73 -21.59
N TRP A 163 13.10 -6.60 -21.36
CA TRP A 163 14.46 -6.36 -21.79
C TRP A 163 15.43 -7.45 -21.26
N TRP A 164 15.35 -7.76 -19.98
CA TRP A 164 16.17 -8.81 -19.36
C TRP A 164 15.81 -10.22 -19.88
N ALA A 165 14.54 -10.50 -20.13
CA ALA A 165 14.09 -11.76 -20.70
C ALA A 165 14.61 -11.99 -22.14
N LEU A 166 14.84 -10.90 -22.88
CA LEU A 166 15.44 -10.90 -24.22
C LEU A 166 16.99 -10.94 -24.19
N GLY A 167 17.59 -11.08 -23.01
CA GLY A 167 19.06 -11.17 -22.86
C GLY A 167 19.74 -9.83 -22.59
N GLY A 168 19.01 -8.73 -22.46
CA GLY A 168 19.58 -7.44 -22.08
C GLY A 168 20.14 -7.43 -20.66
N THR A 169 21.19 -6.66 -20.42
CA THR A 169 21.90 -6.63 -19.14
C THR A 169 21.82 -5.26 -18.43
N LEU A 170 21.07 -4.30 -19.01
CA LEU A 170 20.98 -2.95 -18.45
C LEU A 170 20.57 -2.98 -16.98
N GLY A 171 21.40 -2.45 -16.11
CA GLY A 171 21.13 -2.36 -14.68
C GLY A 171 21.24 -3.68 -13.91
N LEU A 172 21.73 -4.75 -14.51
CA LEU A 172 22.10 -5.98 -13.81
C LEU A 172 23.56 -5.91 -13.36
N MET A 173 23.83 -6.37 -12.14
CA MET A 173 25.19 -6.45 -11.60
C MET A 173 25.96 -7.68 -12.10
N TRP A 174 25.22 -8.74 -12.46
CA TRP A 174 25.76 -9.95 -13.08
C TRP A 174 24.74 -10.60 -14.02
N PRO A 175 25.17 -11.32 -15.04
CA PRO A 175 24.28 -12.07 -15.92
C PRO A 175 23.43 -13.07 -15.14
N GLY A 176 22.12 -13.06 -15.39
CA GLY A 176 21.17 -13.95 -14.72
C GLY A 176 20.57 -13.43 -13.41
N ALA A 177 20.98 -12.25 -12.92
CA ALA A 177 20.40 -11.64 -11.73
C ALA A 177 18.87 -11.42 -11.85
N ALA A 178 18.35 -11.23 -13.06
CA ALA A 178 16.92 -11.06 -13.32
C ALA A 178 16.12 -12.37 -13.35
N GLY A 179 16.77 -13.52 -13.20
CA GLY A 179 16.19 -14.85 -13.40
C GLY A 179 16.36 -15.35 -14.83
N ARG A 180 16.03 -16.63 -15.05
CA ARG A 180 16.16 -17.31 -16.34
C ARG A 180 14.81 -17.90 -16.78
N GLY A 181 14.68 -18.17 -18.07
CA GLY A 181 13.51 -18.83 -18.65
C GLY A 181 12.26 -17.95 -18.62
N TRP A 182 11.15 -18.51 -18.19
CA TRP A 182 9.83 -17.88 -18.18
C TRP A 182 9.56 -16.95 -16.97
N ALA A 183 10.36 -17.05 -15.92
CA ALA A 183 10.13 -16.31 -14.68
C ALA A 183 10.08 -14.77 -14.86
N PRO A 184 10.96 -14.12 -15.63
CA PRO A 184 10.86 -12.68 -15.90
C PRO A 184 9.53 -12.28 -16.54
N TRP A 185 9.00 -13.10 -17.45
CA TRP A 185 7.71 -12.84 -18.12
C TRP A 185 6.54 -12.91 -17.16
N LEU A 186 6.49 -13.95 -16.31
CA LEU A 186 5.45 -14.06 -15.28
C LEU A 186 5.40 -12.86 -14.34
N LEU A 187 6.56 -12.35 -13.96
CA LEU A 187 6.65 -11.19 -13.08
C LEU A 187 6.23 -9.90 -13.78
N ALA A 188 6.27 -9.84 -15.12
CA ALA A 188 5.80 -8.69 -15.88
C ALA A 188 4.26 -8.62 -15.98
N ILE A 189 3.56 -9.77 -15.96
CA ILE A 189 2.10 -9.85 -16.16
C ILE A 189 1.32 -8.98 -15.16
N PRO A 190 1.53 -9.05 -13.84
CA PRO A 190 0.79 -8.22 -12.89
C PRO A 190 0.90 -6.73 -13.18
N TRP A 191 2.05 -6.26 -13.68
CA TRP A 191 2.28 -4.86 -14.01
C TRP A 191 1.65 -4.44 -15.34
N LEU A 192 1.59 -5.33 -16.31
CA LEU A 192 0.81 -5.10 -17.53
C LEU A 192 -0.69 -5.02 -17.21
N LEU A 193 -1.18 -5.88 -16.31
CA LEU A 193 -2.56 -5.78 -15.81
C LEU A 193 -2.80 -4.48 -15.04
N ALA A 194 -1.84 -4.02 -14.23
CA ALA A 194 -1.92 -2.74 -13.53
C ALA A 194 -1.95 -1.56 -14.50
N ALA A 195 -1.17 -1.61 -15.58
CA ALA A 195 -1.19 -0.62 -16.66
C ALA A 195 -2.56 -0.60 -17.37
N ALA A 196 -3.08 -1.77 -17.76
CA ALA A 196 -4.40 -1.91 -18.37
C ALA A 196 -5.51 -1.39 -17.44
N LEU A 197 -5.49 -1.76 -16.15
CA LEU A 197 -6.43 -1.27 -15.14
C LEU A 197 -6.40 0.25 -15.03
N SER A 198 -5.21 0.86 -15.08
CA SER A 198 -5.06 2.32 -15.03
C SER A 198 -5.77 3.01 -16.19
N LEU A 199 -5.71 2.46 -17.41
CA LEU A 199 -6.44 2.97 -18.58
C LEU A 199 -7.95 2.70 -18.49
N LEU A 200 -8.36 1.54 -17.96
CA LEU A 200 -9.78 1.22 -17.74
C LEU A 200 -10.44 2.21 -16.77
N LEU A 201 -9.72 2.65 -15.73
CA LEU A 201 -10.19 3.67 -14.81
C LEU A 201 -10.37 5.05 -15.47
N VAL A 202 -9.64 5.34 -16.55
CA VAL A 202 -9.82 6.58 -17.35
C VAL A 202 -11.00 6.48 -18.30
N SER A 203 -11.04 5.40 -19.10
CA SER A 203 -11.98 5.25 -20.21
C SER A 203 -13.42 5.00 -19.78
N ALA A 204 -13.65 4.70 -18.47
CA ALA A 204 -14.98 4.37 -17.94
C ALA A 204 -15.70 3.32 -18.81
N TRP A 205 -15.00 2.25 -19.15
CA TRP A 205 -15.47 1.24 -20.10
C TRP A 205 -16.79 0.63 -19.64
N ARG A 206 -17.84 0.77 -20.43
CA ARG A 206 -19.23 0.39 -20.10
C ARG A 206 -19.44 -1.12 -19.91
N TRP A 207 -18.52 -1.94 -20.41
CA TRP A 207 -18.63 -3.39 -20.39
C TRP A 207 -18.24 -4.01 -19.04
N MET A 208 -17.48 -3.27 -18.23
CA MET A 208 -17.00 -3.77 -16.96
C MET A 208 -17.84 -3.25 -15.80
N PRO A 209 -18.37 -4.12 -14.93
CA PRO A 209 -19.17 -3.68 -13.80
C PRO A 209 -18.38 -2.70 -12.92
N ARG A 210 -19.00 -1.54 -12.63
CA ARG A 210 -18.40 -0.49 -11.78
C ARG A 210 -17.78 -1.03 -10.49
N ARG A 211 -18.49 -1.96 -9.82
CA ARG A 211 -18.04 -2.56 -8.56
C ARG A 211 -16.73 -3.34 -8.74
N LEU A 212 -16.59 -4.04 -9.86
CA LEU A 212 -15.39 -4.81 -10.17
C LEU A 212 -14.18 -3.90 -10.42
N LEU A 213 -14.35 -2.83 -11.20
CA LEU A 213 -13.28 -1.85 -11.45
C LEU A 213 -12.83 -1.16 -10.16
N LEU A 214 -13.77 -0.77 -9.29
CA LEU A 214 -13.45 -0.17 -8.00
C LEU A 214 -12.74 -1.16 -7.08
N ALA A 215 -13.23 -2.40 -7.00
CA ALA A 215 -12.58 -3.44 -6.20
C ALA A 215 -11.16 -3.73 -6.71
N ALA A 216 -10.96 -3.90 -8.01
CA ALA A 216 -9.65 -4.12 -8.62
C ALA A 216 -8.72 -2.92 -8.40
N GLY A 217 -9.21 -1.69 -8.62
CA GLY A 217 -8.43 -0.47 -8.43
C GLY A 217 -7.96 -0.29 -6.98
N TRP A 218 -8.85 -0.44 -6.00
CA TRP A 218 -8.48 -0.32 -4.59
C TRP A 218 -7.59 -1.48 -4.12
N SER A 219 -7.85 -2.73 -4.56
CA SER A 219 -7.02 -3.88 -4.22
C SER A 219 -5.60 -3.76 -4.78
N ALA A 220 -5.46 -3.40 -6.06
CA ALA A 220 -4.16 -3.19 -6.68
C ALA A 220 -3.39 -2.04 -6.01
N THR A 221 -4.07 -0.91 -5.74
CA THR A 221 -3.49 0.21 -4.98
C THR A 221 -3.00 -0.24 -3.61
N ALA A 222 -3.80 -0.99 -2.86
CA ALA A 222 -3.45 -1.46 -1.52
C ALA A 222 -2.24 -2.41 -1.56
N VAL A 223 -2.21 -3.37 -2.47
CA VAL A 223 -1.10 -4.33 -2.62
C VAL A 223 0.22 -3.61 -2.90
N VAL A 224 0.22 -2.68 -3.85
CA VAL A 224 1.46 -1.96 -4.22
C VAL A 224 1.85 -0.94 -3.15
N ALA A 225 0.87 -0.29 -2.49
CA ALA A 225 1.13 0.59 -1.35
C ALA A 225 1.74 -0.13 -0.15
N MET A 226 1.49 -1.43 0.03
CA MET A 226 2.17 -2.24 1.06
C MET A 226 3.64 -2.49 0.71
N ILE A 227 3.96 -2.73 -0.56
CA ILE A 227 5.30 -3.13 -1.01
C ILE A 227 6.21 -1.90 -1.20
N GLY A 228 5.68 -0.82 -1.77
CA GLY A 228 6.44 0.38 -2.15
C GLY A 228 7.29 0.97 -1.02
N PRO A 229 6.72 1.31 0.16
CA PRO A 229 7.47 1.86 1.28
C PRO A 229 8.58 0.95 1.79
N ALA A 230 8.34 -0.36 1.82
CA ALA A 230 9.34 -1.34 2.24
C ALA A 230 10.54 -1.37 1.31
N ALA A 231 10.29 -1.31 0.02
CA ALA A 231 11.34 -1.28 -0.99
C ALA A 231 12.12 0.05 -0.96
N CYS A 232 11.43 1.18 -0.78
CA CYS A 232 12.09 2.47 -0.57
C CYS A 232 12.96 2.48 0.70
N TRP A 233 12.49 1.88 1.79
CA TRP A 233 13.29 1.71 3.01
C TRP A 233 14.52 0.84 2.78
N ALA A 234 14.38 -0.27 2.05
CA ALA A 234 15.51 -1.11 1.67
C ALA A 234 16.54 -0.35 0.83
N LEU A 235 16.08 0.50 -0.09
CA LEU A 235 16.95 1.38 -0.88
C LEU A 235 17.71 2.35 0.00
N VAL A 236 17.01 3.09 0.86
CA VAL A 236 17.63 4.07 1.78
C VAL A 236 18.67 3.38 2.67
N THR A 237 18.34 2.23 3.24
CA THR A 237 19.28 1.49 4.10
C THR A 237 20.48 0.96 3.33
N ALA A 238 20.31 0.56 2.06
CA ALA A 238 21.43 0.15 1.20
C ALA A 238 22.36 1.33 0.89
N VAL A 239 21.80 2.49 0.54
CA VAL A 239 22.59 3.72 0.28
C VAL A 239 23.36 4.15 1.52
N VAL A 240 22.68 4.24 2.67
CA VAL A 240 23.31 4.70 3.94
C VAL A 240 24.43 3.76 4.40
N LYS A 241 24.29 2.45 4.16
CA LYS A 241 25.31 1.45 4.53
C LYS A 241 26.42 1.29 3.49
N GLY A 242 26.40 2.07 2.40
CA GLY A 242 27.37 1.97 1.31
C GLY A 242 27.31 0.63 0.55
N GLY A 243 26.18 -0.08 0.64
CA GLY A 243 25.97 -1.37 0.03
C GLY A 243 25.03 -1.32 -1.16
N SER A 244 24.99 -2.41 -1.94
CA SER A 244 23.98 -2.64 -2.97
C SER A 244 22.86 -3.52 -2.43
N PRO A 245 21.62 -3.33 -2.87
CA PRO A 245 20.56 -4.29 -2.57
C PRO A 245 20.99 -5.69 -3.03
N LYS A 246 20.80 -6.72 -2.20
CA LYS A 246 21.17 -8.12 -2.50
C LYS A 246 20.38 -8.73 -3.67
N SER A 247 19.72 -7.91 -4.47
CA SER A 247 18.88 -8.31 -5.59
C SER A 247 19.65 -8.56 -6.90
N GLY A 248 20.95 -8.24 -6.95
CA GLY A 248 21.71 -8.30 -8.20
C GLY A 248 21.35 -7.23 -9.23
N ILE A 249 20.58 -6.23 -8.83
CA ILE A 249 20.12 -5.11 -9.64
C ILE A 249 20.85 -3.85 -9.17
N ALA A 250 21.34 -3.04 -10.10
CA ALA A 250 21.97 -1.77 -9.79
C ALA A 250 21.06 -0.85 -9.00
N ILE A 251 21.62 -0.08 -8.06
CA ILE A 251 20.86 0.74 -7.10
C ILE A 251 19.92 1.75 -7.77
N TRP A 252 20.35 2.33 -8.90
CA TRP A 252 19.52 3.27 -9.65
C TRP A 252 18.32 2.59 -10.32
N VAL A 253 18.48 1.36 -10.83
CA VAL A 253 17.36 0.58 -11.38
C VAL A 253 16.40 0.16 -10.27
N PHE A 254 16.95 -0.26 -9.13
CA PHE A 254 16.16 -0.58 -7.95
C PHE A 254 15.31 0.63 -7.53
N GLY A 255 15.93 1.82 -7.46
CA GLY A 255 15.22 3.08 -7.17
C GLY A 255 14.15 3.42 -8.20
N LEU A 256 14.44 3.28 -9.49
CA LEU A 256 13.48 3.50 -10.57
C LEU A 256 12.27 2.57 -10.45
N LEU A 257 12.51 1.26 -10.28
CA LEU A 257 11.44 0.26 -10.22
C LEU A 257 10.55 0.48 -8.98
N TYR A 258 11.13 0.51 -7.81
CA TYR A 258 10.36 0.59 -6.57
C TYR A 258 9.84 2.00 -6.28
N GLY A 259 10.54 3.03 -6.73
CA GLY A 259 10.04 4.40 -6.73
C GLY A 259 8.82 4.57 -7.63
N SER A 260 8.86 3.99 -8.84
CA SER A 260 7.68 4.00 -9.72
C SER A 260 6.49 3.26 -9.11
N TRP A 261 6.70 2.19 -8.34
CA TRP A 261 5.62 1.47 -7.64
C TRP A 261 4.93 2.34 -6.60
N LEU A 262 5.71 3.05 -5.79
CA LEU A 262 5.15 3.95 -4.78
C LEU A 262 4.33 5.07 -5.42
N LEU A 263 4.89 5.71 -6.46
CA LEU A 263 4.20 6.75 -7.20
C LEU A 263 2.97 6.21 -7.94
N TRP A 264 3.06 5.00 -8.49
CA TRP A 264 1.93 4.32 -9.10
C TRP A 264 0.80 4.09 -8.11
N ALA A 265 1.09 3.62 -6.90
CA ALA A 265 0.07 3.41 -5.87
C ALA A 265 -0.69 4.71 -5.55
N ILE A 266 0.01 5.83 -5.48
CA ILE A 266 -0.59 7.15 -5.26
C ILE A 266 -1.48 7.54 -6.46
N ALA A 267 -0.94 7.44 -7.68
CA ALA A 267 -1.65 7.82 -8.89
C ALA A 267 -2.86 6.91 -9.16
N ALA A 268 -2.72 5.59 -8.97
CA ALA A 268 -3.80 4.62 -9.12
C ALA A 268 -4.92 4.81 -8.08
N GLY A 269 -4.55 5.09 -6.82
CA GLY A 269 -5.51 5.45 -5.78
C GLY A 269 -6.29 6.71 -6.11
N ALA A 270 -5.62 7.75 -6.60
CA ALA A 270 -6.25 8.99 -7.06
C ALA A 270 -7.15 8.74 -8.30
N ALA A 271 -6.70 7.92 -9.26
CA ALA A 271 -7.49 7.53 -10.43
C ALA A 271 -8.74 6.74 -10.03
N THR A 272 -8.61 5.76 -9.12
CA THR A 272 -9.74 4.97 -8.60
C THR A 272 -10.75 5.86 -7.89
N ARG A 273 -10.28 6.80 -7.07
CA ARG A 273 -11.15 7.78 -6.42
C ARG A 273 -11.84 8.70 -7.43
N SER A 274 -11.11 9.18 -8.43
CA SER A 274 -11.65 10.00 -9.51
C SER A 274 -12.72 9.24 -10.31
N TYR A 275 -12.46 7.95 -10.63
CA TYR A 275 -13.45 7.08 -11.26
C TYR A 275 -14.69 6.90 -10.38
N GLN A 276 -14.51 6.65 -9.10
CA GLN A 276 -15.61 6.51 -8.13
C GLN A 276 -16.53 7.73 -8.10
N LEU A 277 -15.95 8.94 -8.17
CA LEU A 277 -16.72 10.20 -8.18
C LEU A 277 -17.46 10.42 -9.50
N ARG A 278 -16.83 10.08 -10.65
CA ARG A 278 -17.44 10.23 -11.97
C ARG A 278 -18.53 9.22 -12.25
N SER A 279 -18.43 8.04 -11.68
CA SER A 279 -19.35 6.92 -11.88
C SER A 279 -20.40 6.78 -10.77
N ALA A 280 -20.50 7.76 -9.88
CA ALA A 280 -21.61 7.84 -8.93
C ALA A 280 -22.93 8.04 -9.68
N PRO A 281 -24.02 7.33 -9.31
CA PRO A 281 -25.33 7.50 -9.92
C PRO A 281 -25.88 8.89 -9.66
#